data_55fc9d77472f8587df3f93c6c0a8f1ee
#
_entry.id   55fc9d77472f8587df3f93c6c0a8f1ee
#
_cell.length_a   1.000
_cell.length_b   1.000
_cell.length_c   1.000
_cell.angle_alpha   90.00
_cell.angle_beta   90.00
_cell.angle_gamma   90.00
#
_symmetry.space_group_name_H-M   'P 1'
#
loop_
_entity.id
_entity.type
_entity.pdbx_description
1 polymer ?
#
loop_
_entity_poly.entity_id
_entity_poly.type
_entity_poly.pdbx_seq_one_letter_code
_entity_poly.pdbx_strand_id
1 'polypeptide(L)'
;MTSNPQPQPRSGASVHEYGRDFLAFSVQHGIHCVPIDDEELNRQADFYDIISRLFERRLFLPTDLTPEFVLDCGSGSGIEWAEEVMEKSELGPGSSSSEDDDFACQVVAVDIFHTEGSSPGVVKKIWNLNVAFRYDQEELARDKYDLVNSRFLADSIDASRWGAYVQDLHDRLRGGGWLQMLEAHFHFQSRSGRPLEYLSRWWNIHSQALEGHNKDPRVGTELSRYMANAGFTSISMEPKQLPVGEWHQDPRLREIGRDMKRIALQTLRSLGIWHCRRAGMQEVDFEDLIAGCEREMSDTNLQLYIPLFAIWGQRAERGQNRVDKGGSAYIPDPSRRLPPPVDWA
;
A
#
# COMPACT_ATOMS: atom_id res chain seq x y z
N MET A 1 -9.99 19.70 -21.96
CA MET A 1 -8.64 19.32 -22.41
C MET A 1 -8.52 17.83 -22.19
N THR A 2 -8.53 17.02 -23.24
CA THR A 2 -8.33 15.57 -23.14
C THR A 2 -6.85 15.35 -22.85
N SER A 3 -6.52 15.09 -21.57
CA SER A 3 -5.18 14.66 -21.20
C SER A 3 -4.84 13.39 -21.98
N ASN A 4 -3.71 13.40 -22.67
CA ASN A 4 -3.18 12.22 -23.32
C ASN A 4 -3.10 11.09 -22.26
N PRO A 5 -3.57 9.87 -22.55
CA PRO A 5 -3.50 8.79 -21.57
C PRO A 5 -2.03 8.60 -21.15
N GLN A 6 -1.79 8.44 -19.86
CA GLN A 6 -0.48 8.11 -19.32
C GLN A 6 0.06 6.83 -20.01
N PRO A 7 1.37 6.74 -20.27
CA PRO A 7 1.92 5.57 -20.95
C PRO A 7 1.75 4.29 -20.12
N GLN A 8 1.70 3.16 -20.80
CA GLN A 8 1.71 1.82 -20.21
C GLN A 8 3.12 1.22 -20.29
N PRO A 9 3.55 0.43 -19.29
CA PRO A 9 4.81 -0.31 -19.37
C PRO A 9 4.75 -1.30 -20.55
N ARG A 10 5.79 -1.30 -21.38
CA ARG A 10 5.87 -2.19 -22.57
C ARG A 10 6.86 -3.34 -22.38
N SER A 11 7.75 -3.22 -21.39
CA SER A 11 8.77 -4.23 -21.09
C SER A 11 9.24 -4.08 -19.65
N GLY A 12 9.79 -5.17 -19.08
CA GLY A 12 10.50 -5.17 -17.80
C GLY A 12 11.94 -4.64 -17.90
N ALA A 13 12.26 -3.77 -18.87
CA ALA A 13 13.61 -3.22 -19.02
C ALA A 13 14.06 -2.50 -17.75
N SER A 14 15.25 -2.82 -17.28
CA SER A 14 15.89 -2.20 -16.11
C SER A 14 16.97 -1.22 -16.50
N VAL A 15 17.27 -0.31 -15.58
CA VAL A 15 18.46 0.55 -15.61
C VAL A 15 19.24 0.35 -14.32
N HIS A 16 20.56 0.25 -14.40
CA HIS A 16 21.43 0.14 -13.23
C HIS A 16 21.96 1.52 -12.84
N GLU A 17 21.51 2.02 -11.70
CA GLU A 17 21.88 3.34 -11.17
C GLU A 17 22.11 3.26 -9.66
N TYR A 18 23.09 3.98 -9.16
CA TYR A 18 23.40 4.06 -7.72
C TYR A 18 23.62 2.68 -7.06
N GLY A 19 24.17 1.72 -7.83
CA GLY A 19 24.43 0.35 -7.35
C GLY A 19 23.19 -0.55 -7.21
N ARG A 20 22.03 -0.14 -7.75
CA ARG A 20 20.75 -0.86 -7.70
C ARG A 20 20.11 -0.94 -9.09
N ASP A 21 19.24 -1.91 -9.31
CA ASP A 21 18.47 -2.06 -10.54
C ASP A 21 17.07 -1.47 -10.38
N PHE A 22 16.67 -0.61 -11.31
CA PHE A 22 15.36 0.06 -11.31
C PHE A 22 14.59 -0.28 -12.58
N LEU A 23 13.26 -0.34 -12.50
CA LEU A 23 12.43 -0.43 -13.70
C LEU A 23 12.56 0.87 -14.51
N ALA A 24 13.04 0.76 -15.75
CA ALA A 24 13.27 1.92 -16.63
C ALA A 24 12.02 2.78 -16.79
N PHE A 25 10.85 2.13 -16.92
CA PHE A 25 9.56 2.81 -17.00
C PHE A 25 9.26 3.65 -15.75
N SER A 26 9.48 3.09 -14.55
CA SER A 26 9.24 3.77 -13.27
C SER A 26 10.04 5.06 -13.14
N VAL A 27 11.35 4.96 -13.37
CA VAL A 27 12.25 6.12 -13.20
C VAL A 27 12.10 7.16 -14.29
N GLN A 28 11.68 6.75 -15.50
CA GLN A 28 11.38 7.68 -16.60
C GLN A 28 10.11 8.49 -16.33
N HIS A 29 9.12 7.91 -15.66
CA HIS A 29 7.81 8.53 -15.46
C HIS A 29 7.57 8.99 -14.02
N GLY A 30 8.54 8.81 -13.11
CA GLY A 30 8.38 9.17 -11.69
C GLY A 30 7.29 8.39 -10.99
N ILE A 31 7.16 7.09 -11.29
CA ILE A 31 6.16 6.19 -10.73
C ILE A 31 6.88 5.10 -9.95
N HIS A 32 6.74 5.09 -8.61
CA HIS A 32 7.34 4.06 -7.77
C HIS A 32 8.83 3.84 -8.08
N CYS A 33 9.66 4.87 -7.83
CA CYS A 33 11.09 4.86 -8.14
C CYS A 33 11.91 4.09 -7.10
N VAL A 34 11.56 2.82 -6.87
CA VAL A 34 12.27 1.89 -5.99
C VAL A 34 13.03 0.85 -6.81
N PRO A 35 14.07 0.21 -6.25
CA PRO A 35 14.75 -0.90 -6.92
C PRO A 35 13.81 -2.07 -7.23
N ILE A 36 14.21 -2.93 -8.18
CA ILE A 36 13.52 -4.17 -8.54
C ILE A 36 14.43 -5.40 -8.40
N ASP A 37 15.53 -5.27 -7.67
CA ASP A 37 16.49 -6.33 -7.40
C ASP A 37 16.07 -7.24 -6.25
N ASP A 38 16.78 -8.36 -6.05
CA ASP A 38 16.46 -9.37 -5.03
C ASP A 38 16.45 -8.79 -3.60
N GLU A 39 17.26 -7.76 -3.32
CA GLU A 39 17.26 -7.10 -2.01
C GLU A 39 15.91 -6.43 -1.74
N GLU A 40 15.37 -5.74 -2.74
CA GLU A 40 14.06 -5.09 -2.63
C GLU A 40 12.92 -6.11 -2.58
N LEU A 41 12.97 -7.18 -3.37
CA LEU A 41 11.98 -8.26 -3.31
C LEU A 41 11.91 -8.88 -1.90
N ASN A 42 13.06 -9.22 -1.34
CA ASN A 42 13.13 -9.76 0.04
C ASN A 42 12.60 -8.75 1.08
N ARG A 43 12.94 -7.46 0.92
CA ARG A 43 12.44 -6.40 1.80
C ARG A 43 10.91 -6.29 1.74
N GLN A 44 10.32 -6.38 0.54
CA GLN A 44 8.87 -6.32 0.35
C GLN A 44 8.17 -7.51 1.00
N ALA A 45 8.69 -8.72 0.82
CA ALA A 45 8.17 -9.93 1.45
C ALA A 45 8.24 -9.86 2.99
N ASP A 46 9.39 -9.42 3.55
CA ASP A 46 9.54 -9.21 4.99
C ASP A 46 8.57 -8.14 5.51
N PHE A 47 8.38 -7.04 4.77
CA PHE A 47 7.43 -5.99 5.14
C PHE A 47 5.99 -6.50 5.10
N TYR A 48 5.65 -7.32 4.11
CA TYR A 48 4.35 -7.97 4.04
C TYR A 48 4.06 -8.83 5.28
N ASP A 49 4.99 -9.70 5.71
CA ASP A 49 4.82 -10.52 6.91
C ASP A 49 4.63 -9.67 8.18
N ILE A 50 5.42 -8.59 8.33
CA ILE A 50 5.28 -7.66 9.45
C ILE A 50 3.88 -7.02 9.48
N ILE A 51 3.37 -6.56 8.34
CA ILE A 51 2.03 -5.99 8.23
C ILE A 51 0.96 -7.04 8.52
N SER A 52 1.08 -8.24 7.97
CA SER A 52 0.15 -9.35 8.23
C SER A 52 0.08 -9.66 9.74
N ARG A 53 1.23 -9.74 10.44
CA ARG A 53 1.28 -9.94 11.90
C ARG A 53 0.68 -8.77 12.68
N LEU A 54 0.89 -7.52 12.22
CA LEU A 54 0.31 -6.34 12.87
C LEU A 54 -1.23 -6.37 12.83
N PHE A 55 -1.79 -6.85 11.73
CA PHE A 55 -3.23 -7.05 11.56
C PHE A 55 -3.71 -8.45 12.00
N GLU A 56 -2.91 -9.17 12.82
CA GLU A 56 -3.28 -10.48 13.38
C GLU A 56 -3.61 -11.52 12.31
N ARG A 57 -2.89 -11.45 11.18
CA ARG A 57 -3.09 -12.28 9.98
C ARG A 57 -4.52 -12.21 9.42
N ARG A 58 -5.22 -11.09 9.65
CA ARG A 58 -6.49 -10.79 8.99
C ARG A 58 -6.22 -10.42 7.55
N LEU A 59 -6.53 -11.32 6.64
CA LEU A 59 -6.36 -11.10 5.20
C LEU A 59 -7.39 -10.11 4.67
N PHE A 60 -8.62 -10.20 5.19
CA PHE A 60 -9.74 -9.31 4.86
C PHE A 60 -10.06 -8.43 6.07
N LEU A 61 -10.04 -7.09 5.84
CA LEU A 61 -10.25 -6.11 6.91
C LEU A 61 -11.73 -5.92 7.28
N PRO A 62 -12.68 -5.91 6.30
CA PRO A 62 -14.07 -5.60 6.64
C PRO A 62 -14.74 -6.68 7.50
N THR A 63 -14.52 -7.94 7.19
CA THR A 63 -15.16 -9.10 7.86
C THR A 63 -14.58 -10.39 7.30
N ASP A 64 -15.07 -11.53 7.78
CA ASP A 64 -14.77 -12.82 7.16
C ASP A 64 -15.51 -12.93 5.82
N LEU A 65 -14.73 -12.75 4.75
CA LEU A 65 -15.20 -12.83 3.37
C LEU A 65 -14.78 -14.17 2.76
N THR A 66 -15.62 -14.64 1.84
CA THR A 66 -15.30 -15.77 0.95
C THR A 66 -15.46 -15.27 -0.50
N PRO A 67 -14.54 -14.42 -0.99
CA PRO A 67 -14.67 -13.84 -2.32
C PRO A 67 -14.35 -14.90 -3.39
N GLU A 68 -15.12 -14.89 -4.49
CA GLU A 68 -14.85 -15.69 -5.69
C GLU A 68 -13.94 -14.94 -6.67
N PHE A 69 -14.09 -13.60 -6.76
CA PHE A 69 -13.31 -12.76 -7.66
C PHE A 69 -12.66 -11.61 -6.88
N VAL A 70 -11.33 -11.57 -6.91
CA VAL A 70 -10.52 -10.59 -6.19
C VAL A 70 -9.66 -9.80 -7.16
N LEU A 71 -9.59 -8.49 -6.98
CA LEU A 71 -8.66 -7.59 -7.67
C LEU A 71 -7.66 -7.02 -6.67
N ASP A 72 -6.38 -7.28 -6.87
CA ASP A 72 -5.28 -6.75 -6.06
C ASP A 72 -4.52 -5.68 -6.85
N CYS A 73 -4.71 -4.41 -6.53
CA CYS A 73 -4.10 -3.26 -7.19
C CYS A 73 -2.86 -2.79 -6.45
N GLY A 74 -1.72 -2.78 -7.12
CA GLY A 74 -0.42 -2.59 -6.50
C GLY A 74 -0.01 -3.84 -5.73
N SER A 75 -0.13 -4.99 -6.39
CA SER A 75 0.13 -6.30 -5.78
C SER A 75 1.58 -6.50 -5.34
N GLY A 76 2.48 -5.64 -5.80
CA GLY A 76 3.91 -5.85 -5.68
C GLY A 76 4.42 -6.86 -6.71
N SER A 77 5.73 -6.94 -6.83
CA SER A 77 6.37 -7.86 -7.78
C SER A 77 6.27 -9.33 -7.35
N GLY A 78 6.21 -9.61 -6.04
CA GLY A 78 6.14 -10.95 -5.45
C GLY A 78 4.73 -11.52 -5.31
N ILE A 79 3.67 -10.67 -5.35
CA ILE A 79 2.25 -11.05 -5.22
C ILE A 79 1.86 -11.80 -3.92
N GLU A 80 2.60 -11.62 -2.82
CA GLU A 80 2.45 -12.37 -1.56
C GLU A 80 1.00 -12.36 -1.02
N TRP A 81 0.31 -11.21 -1.09
CA TRP A 81 -1.07 -11.12 -0.62
C TRP A 81 -2.04 -11.92 -1.50
N ALA A 82 -1.84 -11.88 -2.82
CA ALA A 82 -2.68 -12.64 -3.76
C ALA A 82 -2.52 -14.15 -3.57
N GLU A 83 -1.28 -14.62 -3.31
CA GLU A 83 -0.99 -16.03 -2.99
C GLU A 83 -1.64 -16.45 -1.66
N GLU A 84 -1.55 -15.64 -0.61
CA GLU A 84 -2.20 -15.93 0.67
C GLU A 84 -3.75 -15.97 0.54
N VAL A 85 -4.35 -15.16 -0.35
CA VAL A 85 -5.79 -15.26 -0.69
C VAL A 85 -6.11 -16.61 -1.29
N MET A 86 -5.30 -17.09 -2.22
CA MET A 86 -5.49 -18.40 -2.85
C MET A 86 -5.37 -19.53 -1.84
N GLU A 87 -4.31 -19.55 -1.04
CA GLU A 87 -4.11 -20.56 0.02
C GLU A 87 -5.30 -20.62 1.00
N LYS A 88 -5.81 -19.46 1.40
CA LYS A 88 -6.97 -19.40 2.31
C LYS A 88 -8.25 -19.91 1.64
N SER A 89 -8.44 -19.71 0.35
CA SER A 89 -9.61 -20.19 -0.39
C SER A 89 -9.61 -21.72 -0.55
N GLU A 90 -8.44 -22.32 -0.73
CA GLU A 90 -8.28 -23.78 -0.84
C GLU A 90 -8.52 -24.52 0.48
N LEU A 91 -8.23 -23.88 1.62
CA LEU A 91 -8.41 -24.45 2.96
C LEU A 91 -9.83 -24.27 3.51
N GLY A 92 -10.74 -23.61 2.78
CA GLY A 92 -12.11 -23.34 3.22
C GLY A 92 -12.99 -24.59 3.33
N PRO A 93 -14.01 -24.60 4.23
CA PRO A 93 -14.95 -25.70 4.34
C PRO A 93 -15.81 -25.81 3.09
N GLY A 94 -15.49 -26.72 2.19
CA GLY A 94 -16.18 -26.96 0.92
C GLY A 94 -15.28 -27.29 -0.26
N SER A 95 -13.96 -27.24 -0.11
CA SER A 95 -13.04 -27.69 -1.15
C SER A 95 -13.19 -29.19 -1.32
N SER A 96 -13.88 -29.63 -2.37
CA SER A 96 -13.98 -31.04 -2.74
C SER A 96 -12.75 -31.42 -3.56
N SER A 97 -12.15 -32.56 -3.27
CA SER A 97 -11.00 -33.13 -3.96
C SER A 97 -11.37 -33.77 -5.30
N SER A 98 -12.07 -33.06 -6.18
CA SER A 98 -12.36 -33.56 -7.54
C SER A 98 -11.36 -32.96 -8.55
N GLU A 99 -10.83 -33.80 -9.44
CA GLU A 99 -9.77 -33.45 -10.40
C GLU A 99 -10.20 -32.43 -11.48
N ASP A 100 -11.42 -31.92 -11.44
CA ASP A 100 -11.99 -30.86 -12.31
C ASP A 100 -12.15 -29.51 -11.57
N ASP A 101 -11.39 -29.25 -10.51
CA ASP A 101 -11.57 -28.06 -9.67
C ASP A 101 -11.21 -26.77 -10.42
N ASP A 102 -12.26 -26.07 -10.89
CA ASP A 102 -12.23 -24.63 -11.01
C ASP A 102 -11.90 -24.04 -9.62
N PHE A 103 -10.82 -23.27 -9.50
CA PHE A 103 -10.42 -22.64 -8.24
C PHE A 103 -11.62 -21.93 -7.62
N ALA A 104 -11.85 -22.14 -6.32
CA ALA A 104 -12.94 -21.51 -5.57
C ALA A 104 -12.80 -19.96 -5.54
N CYS A 105 -11.62 -19.43 -5.85
CA CYS A 105 -11.30 -18.01 -5.94
C CYS A 105 -10.41 -17.75 -7.16
N GLN A 106 -10.59 -16.60 -7.81
CA GLN A 106 -9.70 -16.08 -8.84
C GLN A 106 -9.17 -14.72 -8.42
N VAL A 107 -7.86 -14.53 -8.48
CA VAL A 107 -7.21 -13.25 -8.16
C VAL A 107 -6.58 -12.66 -9.41
N VAL A 108 -6.89 -11.39 -9.68
CA VAL A 108 -6.16 -10.58 -10.68
C VAL A 108 -5.22 -9.65 -9.92
N ALA A 109 -3.92 -9.89 -10.04
CA ALA A 109 -2.85 -9.10 -9.43
C ALA A 109 -2.33 -8.07 -10.44
N VAL A 110 -2.49 -6.79 -10.12
CA VAL A 110 -2.18 -5.67 -11.03
C VAL A 110 -1.01 -4.86 -10.48
N ASP A 111 0.05 -4.75 -11.28
CA ASP A 111 1.20 -3.89 -10.99
C ASP A 111 1.85 -3.39 -12.27
N ILE A 112 2.80 -2.45 -12.17
CA ILE A 112 3.63 -2.01 -13.31
C ILE A 112 4.76 -2.98 -13.64
N PHE A 113 5.06 -3.90 -12.73
CA PHE A 113 6.10 -4.92 -12.86
C PHE A 113 5.73 -6.16 -12.05
N HIS A 114 5.96 -7.34 -12.60
CA HIS A 114 5.90 -8.61 -11.89
C HIS A 114 7.17 -9.41 -12.16
N THR A 115 7.59 -10.19 -11.18
CA THR A 115 8.62 -11.21 -11.38
C THR A 115 8.10 -12.31 -12.30
N GLU A 116 9.03 -13.01 -12.95
CA GLU A 116 8.70 -14.21 -13.72
C GLU A 116 8.14 -15.31 -12.82
N GLY A 117 7.36 -16.19 -13.39
CA GLY A 117 6.70 -17.29 -12.70
C GLY A 117 5.18 -17.20 -12.75
N SER A 118 4.53 -18.32 -12.51
CA SER A 118 3.07 -18.44 -12.45
C SER A 118 2.66 -18.92 -11.07
N SER A 119 1.56 -18.39 -10.56
CA SER A 119 0.89 -18.89 -9.36
C SER A 119 -0.50 -19.37 -9.78
N PRO A 120 -0.87 -20.63 -9.50
CA PRO A 120 -2.20 -21.14 -9.84
C PRO A 120 -3.31 -20.24 -9.30
N GLY A 121 -4.33 -19.97 -10.10
CA GLY A 121 -5.46 -19.11 -9.72
C GLY A 121 -5.17 -17.60 -9.70
N VAL A 122 -3.91 -17.16 -9.91
CA VAL A 122 -3.53 -15.74 -9.95
C VAL A 122 -3.21 -15.31 -11.39
N VAL A 123 -3.96 -14.35 -11.91
CA VAL A 123 -3.68 -13.69 -13.18
C VAL A 123 -2.83 -12.44 -12.94
N LYS A 124 -1.57 -12.44 -13.41
CA LYS A 124 -0.68 -11.26 -13.32
C LYS A 124 -0.97 -10.30 -14.49
N LYS A 125 -1.35 -9.07 -14.15
CA LYS A 125 -1.66 -8.00 -15.11
C LYS A 125 -0.67 -6.86 -14.99
N ILE A 126 0.06 -6.56 -16.05
CA ILE A 126 0.87 -5.35 -16.13
C ILE A 126 -0.04 -4.17 -16.49
N TRP A 127 -0.16 -3.20 -15.57
CA TRP A 127 -0.99 -2.02 -15.79
C TRP A 127 -0.51 -0.84 -14.94
N ASN A 128 -0.40 0.34 -15.56
CA ASN A 128 -0.17 1.58 -14.84
C ASN A 128 -1.49 2.10 -14.25
N LEU A 129 -1.62 2.07 -12.93
CA LEU A 129 -2.84 2.48 -12.20
C LEU A 129 -3.19 3.97 -12.37
N ASN A 130 -2.27 4.79 -12.91
CA ASN A 130 -2.58 6.17 -13.32
C ASN A 130 -3.41 6.22 -14.62
N VAL A 131 -3.51 5.12 -15.36
CA VAL A 131 -4.38 4.99 -16.53
C VAL A 131 -5.76 4.50 -16.11
N ALA A 132 -6.80 5.14 -16.64
CA ALA A 132 -8.18 4.76 -16.30
C ALA A 132 -8.50 3.33 -16.72
N PHE A 133 -9.16 2.58 -15.84
CA PHE A 133 -9.48 1.16 -16.03
C PHE A 133 -10.44 0.88 -17.20
N ARG A 134 -11.18 1.90 -17.66
CA ARG A 134 -12.07 1.79 -18.83
C ARG A 134 -11.36 1.40 -20.13
N TYR A 135 -10.04 1.51 -20.17
CA TYR A 135 -9.24 1.11 -21.34
C TYR A 135 -8.89 -0.38 -21.36
N ASP A 136 -9.26 -1.11 -20.31
CA ASP A 136 -9.21 -2.56 -20.25
C ASP A 136 -10.59 -3.10 -19.87
N GLN A 137 -11.13 -4.00 -20.70
CA GLN A 137 -12.48 -4.55 -20.55
C GLN A 137 -12.48 -6.05 -20.21
N GLU A 138 -11.32 -6.62 -20.03
CA GLU A 138 -11.13 -8.04 -19.74
C GLU A 138 -10.92 -8.24 -18.22
N GLU A 139 -9.70 -8.02 -17.72
CA GLU A 139 -9.40 -8.18 -16.31
C GLU A 139 -9.94 -7.02 -15.49
N LEU A 140 -9.91 -5.79 -16.01
CA LEU A 140 -10.44 -4.61 -15.31
C LEU A 140 -11.91 -4.30 -15.69
N ALA A 141 -12.71 -5.32 -15.95
CA ALA A 141 -14.13 -5.19 -16.29
C ALA A 141 -14.95 -4.63 -15.10
N ARG A 142 -16.04 -3.95 -15.40
CA ARG A 142 -16.98 -3.40 -14.40
C ARG A 142 -17.80 -4.50 -13.75
N ASP A 143 -18.25 -4.25 -12.50
CA ASP A 143 -19.20 -5.10 -11.78
C ASP A 143 -18.75 -6.59 -11.66
N LYS A 144 -17.43 -6.82 -11.58
CA LYS A 144 -16.83 -8.16 -11.63
C LYS A 144 -16.42 -8.68 -10.25
N TYR A 145 -15.86 -7.84 -9.39
CA TYR A 145 -15.12 -8.27 -8.22
C TYR A 145 -15.94 -8.20 -6.92
N ASP A 146 -15.71 -9.17 -6.05
CA ASP A 146 -16.27 -9.23 -4.69
C ASP A 146 -15.45 -8.40 -3.74
N LEU A 147 -14.14 -8.42 -3.95
CA LEU A 147 -13.17 -7.70 -3.16
C LEU A 147 -12.16 -7.02 -4.08
N VAL A 148 -11.90 -5.76 -3.80
CA VAL A 148 -10.76 -5.02 -4.34
C VAL A 148 -9.83 -4.68 -3.18
N ASN A 149 -8.54 -5.00 -3.33
CA ASN A 149 -7.48 -4.62 -2.42
C ASN A 149 -6.55 -3.60 -3.06
N SER A 150 -6.04 -2.62 -2.30
CA SER A 150 -5.12 -1.60 -2.78
C SER A 150 -4.21 -1.17 -1.64
N ARG A 151 -2.87 -1.35 -1.78
CA ARG A 151 -1.96 -1.11 -0.67
C ARG A 151 -0.68 -0.39 -1.09
N PHE A 152 -0.25 0.58 -0.25
CA PHE A 152 1.06 1.27 -0.33
C PHE A 152 1.33 1.92 -1.69
N LEU A 153 0.36 2.66 -2.20
CA LEU A 153 0.42 3.32 -3.51
C LEU A 153 0.66 4.84 -3.46
N ALA A 154 0.98 5.38 -2.28
CA ALA A 154 1.20 6.83 -2.11
C ALA A 154 2.28 7.40 -3.04
N ASP A 155 3.32 6.63 -3.37
CA ASP A 155 4.41 6.98 -4.29
C ASP A 155 4.13 6.61 -5.76
N SER A 156 3.05 5.89 -6.02
CA SER A 156 2.72 5.31 -7.33
C SER A 156 1.60 6.08 -8.04
N ILE A 157 0.53 6.42 -7.32
CA ILE A 157 -0.64 7.11 -7.86
C ILE A 157 -0.41 8.63 -7.85
N ASP A 158 -0.67 9.29 -8.98
CA ASP A 158 -0.62 10.75 -9.05
C ASP A 158 -1.64 11.40 -8.10
N ALA A 159 -1.25 12.46 -7.41
CA ALA A 159 -2.10 13.16 -6.45
C ALA A 159 -3.44 13.60 -7.09
N SER A 160 -3.41 14.03 -8.35
CA SER A 160 -4.60 14.41 -9.12
C SER A 160 -5.46 13.22 -9.57
N ARG A 161 -4.91 11.99 -9.52
CA ARG A 161 -5.58 10.76 -9.98
C ARG A 161 -6.37 10.07 -8.88
N TRP A 162 -6.03 10.22 -7.60
CA TRP A 162 -6.60 9.46 -6.48
C TRP A 162 -8.13 9.40 -6.49
N GLY A 163 -8.81 10.53 -6.67
CA GLY A 163 -10.29 10.54 -6.70
C GLY A 163 -10.86 9.67 -7.82
N ALA A 164 -10.30 9.77 -9.03
CA ALA A 164 -10.73 8.97 -10.16
C ALA A 164 -10.25 7.50 -10.06
N TYR A 165 -9.13 7.24 -9.40
CA TYR A 165 -8.65 5.88 -9.10
C TYR A 165 -9.63 5.16 -8.16
N VAL A 166 -10.00 5.76 -7.04
CA VAL A 166 -10.97 5.18 -6.11
C VAL A 166 -12.34 4.99 -6.77
N GLN A 167 -12.75 5.90 -7.68
CA GLN A 167 -13.96 5.70 -8.51
C GLN A 167 -13.81 4.51 -9.46
N ASP A 168 -12.63 4.33 -10.09
CA ASP A 168 -12.39 3.14 -10.91
C ASP A 168 -12.48 1.85 -10.07
N LEU A 169 -11.92 1.81 -8.85
CA LEU A 169 -12.03 0.66 -7.95
C LEU A 169 -13.50 0.37 -7.58
N HIS A 170 -14.28 1.42 -7.25
CA HIS A 170 -15.70 1.28 -6.99
C HIS A 170 -16.45 0.65 -8.18
N ASP A 171 -16.14 1.09 -9.39
CA ASP A 171 -16.79 0.60 -10.61
C ASP A 171 -16.44 -0.86 -10.94
N ARG A 172 -15.33 -1.40 -10.41
CA ARG A 172 -14.92 -2.81 -10.60
C ARG A 172 -15.67 -3.75 -9.69
N LEU A 173 -16.08 -3.31 -8.52
CA LEU A 173 -16.83 -4.12 -7.57
C LEU A 173 -18.24 -4.44 -8.09
N ARG A 174 -18.76 -5.61 -7.78
CA ARG A 174 -20.19 -5.91 -7.87
C ARG A 174 -20.96 -5.20 -6.75
N GLY A 175 -22.29 -5.12 -6.86
CA GLY A 175 -23.13 -4.64 -5.76
C GLY A 175 -22.91 -5.50 -4.51
N GLY A 176 -22.73 -4.88 -3.34
CA GLY A 176 -22.37 -5.56 -2.10
C GLY A 176 -20.88 -5.88 -1.93
N GLY A 177 -20.06 -5.70 -2.97
CA GLY A 177 -18.61 -5.94 -2.91
C GLY A 177 -17.88 -4.92 -2.05
N TRP A 178 -16.66 -5.28 -1.60
CA TRP A 178 -15.86 -4.50 -0.68
C TRP A 178 -14.57 -3.97 -1.29
N LEU A 179 -14.22 -2.74 -0.96
CA LEU A 179 -12.88 -2.19 -1.15
C LEU A 179 -12.17 -2.15 0.19
N GLN A 180 -10.93 -2.65 0.25
CA GLN A 180 -10.01 -2.38 1.34
C GLN A 180 -8.76 -1.69 0.83
N MET A 181 -8.27 -0.71 1.59
CA MET A 181 -7.07 0.06 1.27
C MET A 181 -6.18 0.18 2.50
N LEU A 182 -4.87 0.19 2.29
CA LEU A 182 -3.89 0.36 3.35
C LEU A 182 -2.76 1.26 2.86
N GLU A 183 -2.50 2.36 3.57
CA GLU A 183 -1.39 3.27 3.28
C GLU A 183 -0.52 3.50 4.51
N ALA A 184 0.78 3.65 4.29
CA ALA A 184 1.77 3.98 5.31
C ALA A 184 2.29 5.40 5.10
N HIS A 185 2.39 6.18 6.17
CA HIS A 185 3.15 7.42 6.13
C HIS A 185 4.55 7.16 6.66
N PHE A 186 5.54 7.07 5.80
CA PHE A 186 6.95 6.88 6.20
C PHE A 186 7.55 8.14 6.86
N HIS A 187 6.69 9.00 7.37
CA HIS A 187 7.01 10.06 8.32
C HIS A 187 7.03 9.47 9.73
N PHE A 188 8.18 8.99 10.15
CA PHE A 188 8.36 8.41 11.48
C PHE A 188 7.92 9.38 12.57
N GLN A 189 7.18 8.86 13.54
CA GLN A 189 6.70 9.62 14.70
C GLN A 189 7.35 9.09 15.98
N SER A 190 7.45 9.96 16.98
CA SER A 190 7.94 9.60 18.31
C SER A 190 6.83 9.77 19.35
N ARG A 191 6.51 8.73 20.12
CA ARG A 191 5.57 8.83 21.24
C ARG A 191 6.14 9.65 22.40
N SER A 192 7.47 9.75 22.50
CA SER A 192 8.12 10.60 23.51
C SER A 192 7.96 12.10 23.27
N GLY A 193 7.50 12.49 22.06
CA GLY A 193 7.41 13.90 21.65
C GLY A 193 8.77 14.56 21.37
N ARG A 194 9.88 13.84 21.50
CA ARG A 194 11.21 14.36 21.19
C ARG A 194 11.35 14.56 19.68
N PRO A 195 12.01 15.64 19.22
CA PRO A 195 12.25 15.87 17.81
C PRO A 195 13.18 14.79 17.22
N LEU A 196 12.95 14.48 15.96
CA LEU A 196 13.76 13.56 15.16
C LEU A 196 14.54 14.40 14.15
N GLU A 197 15.86 14.34 14.17
CA GLU A 197 16.70 15.13 13.28
C GLU A 197 16.86 14.45 11.92
N TYR A 198 17.40 13.22 11.93
CA TYR A 198 17.77 12.48 10.69
C TYR A 198 16.54 11.89 10.01
N LEU A 199 15.64 11.26 10.73
CA LEU A 199 14.39 10.73 10.19
C LEU A 199 13.51 11.83 9.61
N SER A 200 13.43 13.01 10.26
CA SER A 200 12.71 14.16 9.72
C SER A 200 13.40 14.75 8.49
N ARG A 201 14.73 14.80 8.47
CA ARG A 201 15.49 15.25 7.29
C ARG A 201 15.27 14.32 6.11
N TRP A 202 15.34 13.01 6.33
CA TRP A 202 15.06 12.00 5.29
C TRP A 202 13.63 12.17 4.75
N TRP A 203 12.64 12.27 5.64
CA TRP A 203 11.25 12.48 5.26
C TRP A 203 11.04 13.75 4.42
N ASN A 204 11.63 14.85 4.81
CA ASN A 204 11.51 16.11 4.09
C ASN A 204 12.04 16.00 2.65
N ILE A 205 13.18 15.34 2.45
CA ILE A 205 13.74 15.12 1.11
C ILE A 205 12.81 14.20 0.30
N HIS A 206 12.41 13.08 0.87
CA HIS A 206 11.56 12.09 0.23
C HIS A 206 10.18 12.67 -0.13
N SER A 207 9.50 13.33 0.80
CA SER A 207 8.18 13.90 0.55
C SER A 207 8.22 15.02 -0.50
N GLN A 208 9.22 15.90 -0.47
CA GLN A 208 9.39 16.93 -1.49
C GLN A 208 9.63 16.35 -2.88
N ALA A 209 10.41 15.27 -2.98
CA ALA A 209 10.63 14.59 -4.24
C ALA A 209 9.33 13.96 -4.77
N LEU A 210 8.55 13.31 -3.92
CA LEU A 210 7.24 12.76 -4.29
C LEU A 210 6.26 13.85 -4.74
N GLU A 211 6.13 14.93 -3.98
CA GLU A 211 5.31 16.09 -4.34
C GLU A 211 5.74 16.71 -5.68
N GLY A 212 7.05 16.78 -5.93
CA GLY A 212 7.62 17.22 -7.21
C GLY A 212 7.26 16.33 -8.40
N HIS A 213 6.95 15.05 -8.14
CA HIS A 213 6.42 14.08 -9.12
C HIS A 213 4.89 13.95 -9.08
N ASN A 214 4.18 14.96 -8.54
CA ASN A 214 2.71 14.94 -8.41
C ASN A 214 2.20 13.74 -7.59
N LYS A 215 2.90 13.31 -6.53
CA LYS A 215 2.45 12.27 -5.60
C LYS A 215 2.00 12.91 -4.29
N ASP A 216 1.11 12.23 -3.57
CA ASP A 216 0.68 12.63 -2.23
C ASP A 216 1.21 11.63 -1.18
N PRO A 217 2.37 11.92 -0.54
CA PRO A 217 2.95 11.01 0.43
C PRO A 217 2.13 10.87 1.73
N ARG A 218 1.04 11.63 1.87
CA ARG A 218 0.14 11.61 3.04
C ARG A 218 -1.29 11.20 2.69
N VAL A 219 -1.50 10.60 1.54
CA VAL A 219 -2.83 10.24 1.02
C VAL A 219 -3.66 9.39 1.98
N GLY A 220 -3.02 8.59 2.85
CA GLY A 220 -3.72 7.75 3.83
C GLY A 220 -4.78 8.48 4.66
N THR A 221 -4.56 9.78 4.98
CA THR A 221 -5.53 10.61 5.71
C THR A 221 -6.75 11.02 4.88
N GLU A 222 -6.66 10.94 3.54
CA GLU A 222 -7.68 11.39 2.60
C GLU A 222 -8.56 10.25 2.05
N LEU A 223 -8.16 8.99 2.29
CA LEU A 223 -8.83 7.83 1.70
C LEU A 223 -10.32 7.76 2.04
N SER A 224 -10.73 8.09 3.28
CA SER A 224 -12.15 8.12 3.67
C SER A 224 -12.96 9.09 2.81
N ARG A 225 -12.40 10.25 2.52
CA ARG A 225 -13.03 11.27 1.67
C ARG A 225 -13.14 10.79 0.22
N TYR A 226 -12.10 10.17 -0.31
CA TYR A 226 -12.15 9.61 -1.67
C TYR A 226 -13.18 8.50 -1.79
N MET A 227 -13.25 7.58 -0.80
CA MET A 227 -14.26 6.51 -0.77
C MET A 227 -15.68 7.07 -0.68
N ALA A 228 -15.93 8.05 0.21
CA ALA A 228 -17.23 8.70 0.32
C ALA A 228 -17.65 9.38 -0.98
N ASN A 229 -16.74 10.09 -1.64
CA ASN A 229 -16.99 10.76 -2.92
C ASN A 229 -17.25 9.76 -4.07
N ALA A 230 -16.65 8.57 -4.03
CA ALA A 230 -16.91 7.51 -5.00
C ALA A 230 -18.24 6.76 -4.76
N GLY A 231 -18.92 7.01 -3.63
CA GLY A 231 -20.23 6.44 -3.33
C GLY A 231 -20.20 5.14 -2.51
N PHE A 232 -19.07 4.83 -1.85
CA PHE A 232 -19.00 3.74 -0.89
C PHE A 232 -19.88 4.04 0.33
N THR A 233 -20.43 2.97 0.91
CA THR A 233 -21.17 2.94 2.17
C THR A 233 -20.41 2.13 3.22
N SER A 234 -20.85 2.12 4.46
CA SER A 234 -20.22 1.35 5.56
C SER A 234 -18.71 1.58 5.65
N ILE A 235 -18.28 2.84 5.41
CA ILE A 235 -16.86 3.19 5.46
C ILE A 235 -16.37 3.13 6.90
N SER A 236 -15.33 2.37 7.12
CA SER A 236 -14.64 2.23 8.42
C SER A 236 -13.15 2.45 8.24
N MET A 237 -12.49 2.99 9.27
CA MET A 237 -11.05 3.21 9.28
C MET A 237 -10.46 2.70 10.60
N GLU A 238 -9.37 1.97 10.48
CA GLU A 238 -8.57 1.46 11.60
C GLU A 238 -7.13 1.99 11.49
N PRO A 239 -6.81 3.13 12.11
CA PRO A 239 -5.43 3.61 12.15
C PRO A 239 -4.60 2.71 13.06
N LYS A 240 -3.36 2.42 12.64
CA LYS A 240 -2.40 1.63 13.42
C LYS A 240 -1.09 2.40 13.59
N GLN A 241 -0.40 2.11 14.68
CA GLN A 241 0.98 2.52 14.89
C GLN A 241 1.86 1.29 14.71
N LEU A 242 2.63 1.24 13.61
CA LEU A 242 3.62 0.19 13.39
C LEU A 242 4.87 0.53 14.20
N PRO A 243 5.17 -0.17 15.30
CA PRO A 243 6.32 0.14 16.13
C PRO A 243 7.64 -0.08 15.37
N VAL A 244 8.64 0.75 15.66
CA VAL A 244 10.01 0.60 15.15
C VAL A 244 10.94 0.50 16.37
N GLY A 245 11.58 -0.66 16.55
CA GLY A 245 12.37 -0.98 17.75
C GLY A 245 11.56 -1.66 18.86
N GLU A 246 12.27 -2.16 19.88
CA GLU A 246 11.75 -3.05 20.93
C GLU A 246 11.17 -2.30 22.15
N TRP A 247 10.54 -1.16 21.93
CA TRP A 247 10.08 -0.30 23.03
C TRP A 247 8.67 -0.64 23.54
N HIS A 248 7.86 -1.35 22.77
CA HIS A 248 6.46 -1.62 23.11
C HIS A 248 6.34 -2.62 24.29
N GLN A 249 5.35 -2.42 25.19
CA GLN A 249 5.15 -3.31 26.34
C GLN A 249 4.52 -4.64 25.95
N ASP A 250 3.59 -4.63 24.99
CA ASP A 250 3.01 -5.85 24.42
C ASP A 250 4.12 -6.68 23.74
N PRO A 251 4.34 -7.94 24.13
CA PRO A 251 5.38 -8.79 23.57
C PRO A 251 5.27 -8.99 22.05
N ARG A 252 4.06 -9.10 21.52
CA ARG A 252 3.80 -9.24 20.08
C ARG A 252 4.23 -7.99 19.32
N LEU A 253 3.82 -6.80 19.78
CA LEU A 253 4.19 -5.53 19.16
C LEU A 253 5.67 -5.21 19.35
N ARG A 254 6.31 -5.69 20.42
CA ARG A 254 7.77 -5.60 20.62
C ARG A 254 8.53 -6.43 19.58
N GLU A 255 8.07 -7.65 19.32
CA GLU A 255 8.66 -8.51 18.29
C GLU A 255 8.49 -7.88 16.89
N ILE A 256 7.27 -7.43 16.54
CA ILE A 256 6.99 -6.69 15.31
C ILE A 256 7.93 -5.48 15.19
N GLY A 257 8.09 -4.71 16.27
CA GLY A 257 8.96 -3.52 16.28
C GLY A 257 10.43 -3.85 16.07
N ARG A 258 10.93 -4.94 16.63
CA ARG A 258 12.29 -5.44 16.41
C ARG A 258 12.53 -5.76 14.94
N ASP A 259 11.60 -6.52 14.32
CA ASP A 259 11.72 -6.91 12.92
C ASP A 259 11.57 -5.68 12.01
N MET A 260 10.60 -4.78 12.33
CA MET A 260 10.40 -3.55 11.58
C MET A 260 11.62 -2.63 11.64
N LYS A 261 12.37 -2.56 12.74
CA LYS A 261 13.61 -1.75 12.81
C LYS A 261 14.62 -2.18 11.74
N ARG A 262 14.80 -3.48 11.52
CA ARG A 262 15.68 -4.02 10.48
C ARG A 262 15.19 -3.62 9.09
N ILE A 263 13.91 -3.82 8.82
CA ILE A 263 13.28 -3.50 7.54
C ILE A 263 13.18 -1.98 7.30
N ALA A 264 12.96 -1.18 8.35
CA ALA A 264 12.87 0.27 8.23
C ALA A 264 14.13 0.88 7.63
N LEU A 265 15.32 0.42 8.03
CA LEU A 265 16.57 0.93 7.47
C LEU A 265 16.69 0.59 5.96
N GLN A 266 16.36 -0.64 5.58
CA GLN A 266 16.30 -1.05 4.17
C GLN A 266 15.26 -0.23 3.39
N THR A 267 14.09 0.02 3.99
CA THR A 267 13.02 0.84 3.40
C THR A 267 13.49 2.27 3.14
N LEU A 268 14.17 2.90 4.12
CA LEU A 268 14.72 4.24 3.94
C LEU A 268 15.74 4.30 2.80
N ARG A 269 16.56 3.26 2.65
CA ARG A 269 17.51 3.15 1.53
C ARG A 269 16.77 3.01 0.19
N SER A 270 15.87 2.04 0.08
CA SER A 270 15.14 1.75 -1.16
C SER A 270 14.28 2.91 -1.63
N LEU A 271 13.46 3.51 -0.75
CA LEU A 271 12.62 4.65 -1.08
C LEU A 271 13.41 5.96 -1.27
N GLY A 272 14.56 6.10 -0.61
CA GLY A 272 15.33 7.34 -0.58
C GLY A 272 16.40 7.45 -1.65
N ILE A 273 17.04 6.34 -2.06
CA ILE A 273 18.25 6.38 -2.88
C ILE A 273 18.06 7.13 -4.20
N TRP A 274 16.99 6.82 -4.94
CA TRP A 274 16.70 7.48 -6.21
C TRP A 274 16.50 8.98 -6.02
N HIS A 275 15.63 9.36 -5.10
CA HIS A 275 15.27 10.75 -4.87
C HIS A 275 16.41 11.59 -4.31
N CYS A 276 17.14 11.08 -3.30
CA CYS A 276 18.27 11.78 -2.71
C CYS A 276 19.39 11.99 -3.72
N ARG A 277 19.76 10.94 -4.48
CA ARG A 277 20.83 11.02 -5.49
C ARG A 277 20.46 11.94 -6.66
N ARG A 278 19.23 11.92 -7.11
CA ARG A 278 18.70 12.83 -8.15
C ARG A 278 18.62 14.28 -7.69
N ALA A 279 18.40 14.51 -6.39
CA ALA A 279 18.48 15.85 -5.79
C ALA A 279 19.95 16.36 -5.63
N GLY A 280 20.94 15.59 -6.09
CA GLY A 280 22.36 15.98 -6.07
C GLY A 280 23.10 15.58 -4.79
N MET A 281 22.48 14.83 -3.87
CA MET A 281 23.14 14.31 -2.68
C MET A 281 24.26 13.35 -3.08
N GLN A 282 25.47 13.56 -2.54
CA GLN A 282 26.59 12.63 -2.76
C GLN A 282 26.35 11.33 -1.99
N GLU A 283 27.01 10.26 -2.41
CA GLU A 283 26.87 8.96 -1.78
C GLU A 283 27.24 8.99 -0.29
N VAL A 284 28.35 9.65 0.05
CA VAL A 284 28.79 9.80 1.44
C VAL A 284 27.75 10.53 2.30
N ASP A 285 27.12 11.57 1.76
CA ASP A 285 26.08 12.32 2.48
C ASP A 285 24.79 11.50 2.67
N PHE A 286 24.47 10.65 1.70
CA PHE A 286 23.34 9.72 1.80
C PHE A 286 23.62 8.66 2.88
N GLU A 287 24.80 8.06 2.88
CA GLU A 287 25.19 7.08 3.90
C GLU A 287 25.23 7.70 5.31
N ASP A 288 25.70 8.92 5.45
CA ASP A 288 25.69 9.65 6.72
C ASP A 288 24.26 9.93 7.21
N LEU A 289 23.35 10.28 6.30
CA LEU A 289 21.94 10.45 6.61
C LEU A 289 21.32 9.15 7.10
N ILE A 290 21.54 8.04 6.40
CA ILE A 290 21.03 6.71 6.76
C ILE A 290 21.63 6.25 8.11
N ALA A 291 22.92 6.44 8.33
CA ALA A 291 23.56 6.14 9.63
C ALA A 291 22.98 6.99 10.76
N GLY A 292 22.61 8.25 10.50
CA GLY A 292 21.89 9.11 11.43
C GLY A 292 20.50 8.56 11.78
N CYS A 293 19.74 8.12 10.77
CA CYS A 293 18.44 7.47 10.96
C CYS A 293 18.57 6.18 11.81
N GLU A 294 19.59 5.38 11.56
CA GLU A 294 19.85 4.15 12.32
C GLU A 294 20.13 4.42 13.79
N ARG A 295 20.92 5.49 14.10
CA ARG A 295 21.15 5.93 15.49
C ARG A 295 19.85 6.33 16.19
N GLU A 296 18.98 7.10 15.53
CA GLU A 296 17.66 7.46 16.07
C GLU A 296 16.78 6.23 16.28
N MET A 297 16.72 5.31 15.32
CA MET A 297 15.97 4.05 15.46
C MET A 297 16.51 3.13 16.57
N SER A 298 17.75 3.34 17.01
CA SER A 298 18.37 2.58 18.09
C SER A 298 18.07 3.15 19.48
N ASP A 299 17.60 4.39 19.57
CA ASP A 299 17.16 4.99 20.85
C ASP A 299 15.72 4.58 21.17
N THR A 300 15.56 3.53 21.96
CA THR A 300 14.24 3.00 22.37
C THR A 300 13.41 4.01 23.18
N ASN A 301 14.05 5.03 23.78
CA ASN A 301 13.33 6.11 24.50
C ASN A 301 12.56 7.03 23.55
N LEU A 302 12.86 7.02 22.26
CA LEU A 302 12.08 7.74 21.26
C LEU A 302 10.71 7.10 21.04
N GLN A 303 10.57 5.79 21.25
CA GLN A 303 9.33 5.05 21.01
C GLN A 303 8.77 5.31 19.61
N LEU A 304 9.60 5.01 18.61
CA LEU A 304 9.31 5.31 17.22
C LEU A 304 8.20 4.43 16.64
N TYR A 305 7.39 5.02 15.77
CA TYR A 305 6.39 4.27 15.00
C TYR A 305 6.15 4.91 13.63
N ILE A 306 5.60 4.11 12.71
CA ILE A 306 5.11 4.53 11.39
C ILE A 306 3.58 4.52 11.44
N PRO A 307 2.90 5.65 11.13
CA PRO A 307 1.44 5.69 11.02
C PRO A 307 0.97 4.86 9.82
N LEU A 308 -0.01 3.98 10.05
CA LEU A 308 -0.72 3.23 9.03
C LEU A 308 -2.20 3.60 9.04
N PHE A 309 -2.83 3.59 7.86
CA PHE A 309 -4.23 3.91 7.65
C PHE A 309 -4.88 2.75 6.87
N ALA A 310 -5.54 1.87 7.60
CA ALA A 310 -6.36 0.82 7.01
C ALA A 310 -7.80 1.33 6.90
N ILE A 311 -8.40 1.20 5.73
CA ILE A 311 -9.75 1.66 5.47
C ILE A 311 -10.47 0.66 4.58
N TRP A 312 -11.76 0.49 4.79
CA TRP A 312 -12.61 -0.31 3.92
C TRP A 312 -14.01 0.28 3.82
N GLY A 313 -14.71 -0.08 2.74
CA GLY A 313 -16.07 0.35 2.50
C GLY A 313 -16.75 -0.56 1.49
N GLN A 314 -18.08 -0.56 1.48
CA GLN A 314 -18.91 -1.44 0.67
C GLN A 314 -19.55 -0.67 -0.48
N ARG A 315 -19.56 -1.24 -1.67
CA ARG A 315 -20.40 -0.76 -2.75
C ARG A 315 -21.86 -1.18 -2.48
N ALA A 316 -22.79 -0.23 -2.48
CA ALA A 316 -24.21 -0.51 -2.25
C ALA A 316 -24.77 -1.52 -3.28
N GLU A 317 -25.67 -2.40 -2.87
CA GLU A 317 -26.39 -3.28 -3.77
C GLU A 317 -27.30 -2.50 -4.72
N ARG A 318 -27.49 -3.02 -5.95
CA ARG A 318 -28.43 -2.43 -6.90
C ARG A 318 -29.86 -2.57 -6.35
N GLY A 319 -30.46 -1.48 -5.97
CA GLY A 319 -31.86 -1.44 -5.47
C GLY A 319 -32.03 -1.01 -4.01
N GLN A 320 -30.98 -0.92 -3.22
CA GLN A 320 -31.04 -0.22 -1.93
C GLN A 320 -31.02 1.29 -2.19
N ASN A 321 -32.20 1.90 -2.18
CA ASN A 321 -32.33 3.36 -2.22
C ASN A 321 -31.50 3.99 -1.10
N ARG A 322 -30.82 5.10 -1.42
CA ARG A 322 -30.11 6.03 -0.53
C ARG A 322 -31.02 6.49 0.62
N VAL A 323 -31.25 5.63 1.60
CA VAL A 323 -31.90 6.00 2.87
C VAL A 323 -31.02 5.48 3.99
N ASP A 324 -29.92 6.18 4.19
CA ASP A 324 -29.33 6.34 5.52
C ASP A 324 -28.45 7.60 5.55
N LYS A 325 -29.15 8.74 5.63
CA LYS A 325 -28.55 9.98 6.13
C LYS A 325 -28.52 9.92 7.66
N GLY A 326 -27.60 9.18 8.26
CA GLY A 326 -27.58 9.08 9.70
C GLY A 326 -26.36 8.46 10.36
N GLY A 327 -25.45 7.86 9.63
CA GLY A 327 -24.15 7.48 10.16
C GLY A 327 -23.20 8.69 10.08
N SER A 328 -22.84 9.29 11.20
CA SER A 328 -21.79 10.29 11.27
C SER A 328 -20.48 9.61 10.87
N ALA A 329 -20.14 9.66 9.57
CA ALA A 329 -18.80 9.34 9.13
C ALA A 329 -17.87 10.31 9.86
N TYR A 330 -16.98 9.79 10.69
CA TYR A 330 -15.88 10.57 11.26
C TYR A 330 -15.03 11.05 10.09
N ILE A 331 -15.23 12.29 9.67
CA ILE A 331 -14.37 12.99 8.73
C ILE A 331 -13.32 13.68 9.59
N PRO A 332 -12.05 13.23 9.58
CA PRO A 332 -11.00 13.95 10.28
C PRO A 332 -10.90 15.36 9.70
N ASP A 333 -10.94 16.38 10.55
CA ASP A 333 -10.66 17.75 10.20
C ASP A 333 -9.21 17.83 9.68
N PRO A 334 -8.97 18.21 8.41
CA PRO A 334 -7.63 18.27 7.82
C PRO A 334 -6.71 19.31 8.51
N SER A 335 -7.25 20.21 9.33
CA SER A 335 -6.48 21.17 10.13
C SER A 335 -6.02 20.59 11.46
N ARG A 336 -6.53 19.45 11.89
CA ARG A 336 -6.07 18.81 13.11
C ARG A 336 -4.75 18.11 12.87
N ARG A 337 -3.71 18.51 13.62
CA ARG A 337 -2.52 17.68 13.86
C ARG A 337 -2.99 16.26 14.16
N LEU A 338 -2.24 15.24 13.68
CA LEU A 338 -2.48 13.84 14.03
C LEU A 338 -2.95 13.76 15.49
N PRO A 339 -4.03 13.02 15.79
CA PRO A 339 -4.52 12.94 17.16
C PRO A 339 -3.36 12.55 18.09
N PRO A 340 -3.32 13.08 19.31
CA PRO A 340 -2.33 12.65 20.29
C PRO A 340 -2.38 11.13 20.39
N PRO A 341 -1.26 10.48 20.76
CA PRO A 341 -1.20 9.03 20.83
C PRO A 341 -2.41 8.53 21.64
N VAL A 342 -3.30 7.81 20.97
CA VAL A 342 -4.44 7.18 21.64
C VAL A 342 -3.86 6.01 22.42
N ASP A 343 -4.01 6.02 23.73
CA ASP A 343 -3.71 4.85 24.55
C ASP A 343 -4.68 3.73 24.15
N TRP A 344 -4.18 2.83 23.35
CA TRP A 344 -4.85 1.57 23.08
C TRP A 344 -4.42 0.60 24.20
N ALA A 345 -5.25 0.49 25.26
CA ALA A 345 -5.16 -0.59 26.23
C ALA A 345 -5.65 -1.91 25.62
#